data_2c9ac87a97d56a35fe8351fa6a4c397c
#
_entry.id   2c9ac87a97d56a35fe8351fa6a4c397c
#
_cell.length_a   1.000
_cell.length_b   1.000
_cell.length_c   1.000
_cell.angle_alpha   90.00
_cell.angle_beta   90.00
_cell.angle_gamma   90.00
#
_symmetry.space_group_name_H-M   'P 1'
#
loop_
_entity.id
_entity.type
_entity.pdbx_description
1 polymer ?
#
loop_
_entity_poly.entity_id
_entity_poly.type
_entity_poly.pdbx_seq_one_letter_code
_entity_poly.pdbx_strand_id
1 'polypeptide(L)'
;MSVIRLVWATATGPTPTAAYDAALAEANVHNFNLIQVSSVIPAEAQLEAVGEAPDLGAVGDGLTVVQGCHTAPPGEAGAAGIGWARSESGRGIFYEADGESEAVVRERIEDGLAAGKDLRDWAFVEEDSLVVEA
;
A
#
# COMPACT_ATOMS: atom_id res chain seq x y z
N MET A 1 10.68 11.31 14.83
CA MET A 1 10.50 11.07 13.38
C MET A 1 9.87 9.70 13.16
N SER A 2 8.81 9.65 12.37
CA SER A 2 8.15 8.39 12.02
C SER A 2 8.70 7.86 10.71
N VAL A 3 8.79 6.54 10.60
CA VAL A 3 9.14 5.86 9.35
C VAL A 3 7.93 5.05 8.90
N ILE A 4 7.53 5.24 7.66
CA ILE A 4 6.48 4.46 7.02
C ILE A 4 7.16 3.61 5.95
N ARG A 5 7.09 2.30 6.09
CA ARG A 5 7.71 1.39 5.15
C ARG A 5 6.70 0.93 4.12
N LEU A 6 7.11 0.94 2.87
CA LEU A 6 6.34 0.41 1.76
C LEU A 6 6.83 -1.00 1.49
N VAL A 7 5.92 -1.96 1.58
CA VAL A 7 6.20 -3.36 1.31
C VAL A 7 5.25 -3.86 0.24
N TRP A 8 5.64 -4.91 -0.47
CA TRP A 8 4.84 -5.48 -1.55
C TRP A 8 5.19 -6.94 -1.75
N ALA A 9 4.22 -7.69 -2.25
CA ALA A 9 4.45 -9.08 -2.58
C ALA A 9 3.37 -9.60 -3.53
N THR A 10 3.69 -10.68 -4.22
CA THR A 10 2.74 -11.51 -4.94
C THR A 10 2.92 -12.94 -4.49
N ALA A 11 1.83 -13.70 -4.43
CA ALA A 11 1.87 -15.10 -4.01
C ALA A 11 0.66 -15.85 -4.55
N THR A 12 0.73 -17.18 -4.48
CA THR A 12 -0.38 -18.07 -4.82
C THR A 12 -0.70 -18.95 -3.63
N GLY A 13 -1.91 -19.49 -3.60
CA GLY A 13 -2.34 -20.40 -2.55
C GLY A 13 -3.57 -21.21 -2.97
N PRO A 14 -3.91 -22.25 -2.23
CA PRO A 14 -5.03 -23.13 -2.57
C PRO A 14 -6.41 -22.48 -2.37
N THR A 15 -6.47 -21.41 -1.64
CA THR A 15 -7.69 -20.60 -1.43
C THR A 15 -7.34 -19.12 -1.48
N PRO A 16 -8.33 -18.22 -1.70
CA PRO A 16 -8.08 -16.78 -1.64
C PRO A 16 -7.43 -16.33 -0.33
N THR A 17 -7.90 -16.82 0.80
CA THR A 17 -7.32 -16.49 2.11
C THR A 17 -5.89 -17.00 2.26
N ALA A 18 -5.61 -18.20 1.78
CA ALA A 18 -4.25 -18.77 1.83
C ALA A 18 -3.28 -17.99 0.91
N ALA A 19 -3.75 -17.57 -0.25
CA ALA A 19 -2.95 -16.73 -1.16
C ALA A 19 -2.62 -15.38 -0.52
N TYR A 20 -3.58 -14.76 0.14
CA TYR A 20 -3.39 -13.51 0.85
C TYR A 20 -2.36 -13.67 1.99
N ASP A 21 -2.52 -14.71 2.82
CA ASP A 21 -1.58 -14.99 3.90
C ASP A 21 -0.17 -15.24 3.39
N ALA A 22 -0.02 -15.96 2.27
CA ALA A 22 1.26 -16.18 1.63
C ALA A 22 1.91 -14.89 1.14
N ALA A 23 1.12 -13.96 0.59
CA ALA A 23 1.62 -12.64 0.19
C ALA A 23 2.09 -11.82 1.40
N LEU A 24 1.33 -11.85 2.50
CA LEU A 24 1.75 -11.21 3.74
C LEU A 24 3.06 -11.82 4.27
N ALA A 25 3.24 -13.13 4.14
CA ALA A 25 4.47 -13.81 4.53
C ALA A 25 5.68 -13.36 3.70
N GLU A 26 5.50 -13.22 2.39
CA GLU A 26 6.55 -12.69 1.51
C GLU A 26 6.96 -11.26 1.91
N ALA A 27 6.03 -10.44 2.34
CA ALA A 27 6.29 -9.09 2.82
C ALA A 27 6.75 -9.05 4.29
N ASN A 28 6.78 -10.19 4.96
CA ASN A 28 7.14 -10.34 6.38
C ASN A 28 6.24 -9.58 7.35
N VAL A 29 4.94 -9.61 7.10
CA VAL A 29 3.93 -8.97 7.97
C VAL A 29 2.79 -9.90 8.36
N HIS A 30 2.91 -11.20 8.08
CA HIS A 30 1.85 -12.19 8.29
C HIS A 30 1.61 -12.57 9.76
N ASN A 31 2.53 -12.26 10.65
CA ASN A 31 2.42 -12.60 12.07
C ASN A 31 1.93 -11.44 12.95
N PHE A 32 1.36 -10.42 12.33
CA PHE A 32 0.80 -9.26 13.01
C PHE A 32 -0.72 -9.20 12.84
N ASN A 33 -1.38 -8.49 13.76
CA ASN A 33 -2.76 -8.10 13.59
C ASN A 33 -2.80 -6.78 12.83
N LEU A 34 -3.18 -6.83 11.56
CA LEU A 34 -3.18 -5.64 10.70
C LEU A 34 -4.39 -4.75 11.01
N ILE A 35 -4.13 -3.49 11.27
CA ILE A 35 -5.15 -2.49 11.54
C ILE A 35 -5.13 -1.50 10.39
N GLN A 36 -6.17 -1.52 9.55
CA GLN A 36 -6.25 -0.63 8.42
C GLN A 36 -6.73 0.75 8.85
N VAL A 37 -6.03 1.78 8.41
CA VAL A 37 -6.35 3.17 8.72
C VAL A 37 -6.49 3.97 7.44
N SER A 38 -7.08 5.16 7.57
CA SER A 38 -7.18 6.09 6.46
C SER A 38 -5.83 6.77 6.20
N SER A 39 -5.70 7.32 5.07
CA SER A 39 -4.54 7.51 4.22
C SER A 39 -3.91 8.89 4.37
N VAL A 40 -3.57 9.33 5.55
CA VAL A 40 -2.90 10.63 5.76
C VAL A 40 -1.47 10.41 6.23
N ILE A 41 -0.53 11.15 5.62
CA ILE A 41 0.90 11.09 5.95
C ILE A 41 1.25 12.26 6.85
N PRO A 42 1.77 12.01 8.08
CA PRO A 42 2.24 13.08 8.95
C PRO A 42 3.44 13.82 8.34
N ALA A 43 3.56 15.10 8.65
CA ALA A 43 4.59 15.97 8.08
C ALA A 43 6.02 15.46 8.29
N GLU A 44 6.29 14.86 9.45
CA GLU A 44 7.64 14.40 9.82
C GLU A 44 7.94 12.98 9.36
N ALA A 45 6.98 12.29 8.74
CA ALA A 45 7.17 10.90 8.33
C ALA A 45 8.13 10.78 7.16
N GLN A 46 8.94 9.73 7.17
CA GLN A 46 9.76 9.32 6.04
C GLN A 46 9.19 8.07 5.41
N LEU A 47 9.15 8.03 4.10
CA LEU A 47 8.73 6.86 3.34
C LEU A 47 9.96 6.07 2.90
N GLU A 48 9.96 4.77 3.16
CA GLU A 48 11.03 3.86 2.75
C GLU A 48 10.44 2.68 1.97
N ALA A 49 10.79 2.56 0.71
CA ALA A 49 10.39 1.43 -0.13
C ALA A 49 11.39 0.28 0.10
N VAL A 50 10.95 -0.75 0.80
CA VAL A 50 11.84 -1.85 1.21
C VAL A 50 11.43 -3.21 0.66
N GLY A 51 10.20 -3.36 0.17
CA GLY A 51 9.68 -4.62 -0.38
C GLY A 51 9.32 -5.64 0.68
N GLU A 52 10.24 -5.99 1.55
CA GLU A 52 10.04 -6.89 2.68
C GLU A 52 10.30 -6.13 3.97
N ALA A 53 9.39 -6.25 4.93
CA ALA A 53 9.54 -5.56 6.20
C ALA A 53 10.65 -6.19 7.04
N PRO A 54 11.43 -5.36 7.79
CA PRO A 54 12.31 -5.89 8.82
C PRO A 54 11.47 -6.45 9.97
N ASP A 55 12.11 -6.99 10.99
CA ASP A 55 11.42 -7.43 12.20
C ASP A 55 10.79 -6.21 12.90
N LEU A 56 9.46 -6.15 12.93
CA LEU A 56 8.72 -5.00 13.43
C LEU A 56 8.17 -5.17 14.85
N GLY A 57 8.35 -6.34 15.45
CA GLY A 57 7.86 -6.59 16.81
C GLY A 57 7.47 -8.04 17.05
N ALA A 58 6.71 -8.26 18.12
CA ALA A 58 6.31 -9.59 18.55
C ALA A 58 5.13 -10.14 17.77
N VAL A 59 5.06 -11.45 17.65
CA VAL A 59 3.92 -12.15 17.05
C VAL A 59 2.62 -11.73 17.76
N GLY A 60 1.64 -11.35 16.97
CA GLY A 60 0.33 -10.92 17.47
C GLY A 60 0.21 -9.44 17.81
N ASP A 61 1.30 -8.69 17.75
CA ASP A 61 1.23 -7.23 17.93
C ASP A 61 0.35 -6.60 16.84
N GLY A 62 -0.26 -5.47 17.15
CA GLY A 62 -0.96 -4.66 16.17
C GLY A 62 0.02 -3.95 15.25
N LEU A 63 -0.29 -3.94 13.95
CA LEU A 63 0.47 -3.21 12.95
C LEU A 63 -0.49 -2.35 12.15
N THR A 64 -0.32 -1.04 12.22
CA THR A 64 -1.16 -0.08 11.50
C THR A 64 -0.71 0.00 10.06
N VAL A 65 -1.64 -0.18 9.12
CA VAL A 65 -1.33 -0.27 7.68
C VAL A 65 -2.32 0.51 6.83
N VAL A 66 -1.83 0.95 5.66
CA VAL A 66 -2.63 1.32 4.50
C VAL A 66 -2.34 0.25 3.45
N GLN A 67 -3.35 -0.37 2.88
CA GLN A 67 -3.16 -1.58 2.08
C GLN A 67 -3.98 -1.58 0.80
N GLY A 68 -3.32 -1.85 -0.34
CA GLY A 68 -3.96 -2.31 -1.55
C GLY A 68 -3.78 -3.81 -1.68
N CYS A 69 -4.85 -4.52 -2.03
CA CYS A 69 -4.84 -5.97 -2.15
C CYS A 69 -5.78 -6.44 -3.25
N HIS A 70 -5.35 -7.41 -4.02
CA HIS A 70 -6.19 -8.04 -5.05
C HIS A 70 -5.94 -9.54 -5.07
N THR A 71 -7.03 -10.31 -5.13
CA THR A 71 -6.94 -11.76 -5.29
C THR A 71 -7.67 -12.14 -6.57
N ALA A 72 -6.95 -12.79 -7.49
CA ALA A 72 -7.48 -13.22 -8.78
C ALA A 72 -7.71 -14.74 -8.79
N PRO A 73 -8.76 -15.21 -9.51
CA PRO A 73 -8.95 -16.64 -9.74
C PRO A 73 -7.77 -17.25 -10.50
N PRO A 74 -7.62 -18.60 -10.47
CA PRO A 74 -6.56 -19.27 -11.24
C PRO A 74 -6.60 -18.91 -12.71
N GLY A 75 -5.43 -18.59 -13.27
CA GLY A 75 -5.28 -18.23 -14.70
C GLY A 75 -5.62 -16.78 -15.03
N GLU A 76 -6.05 -15.99 -14.07
CA GLU A 76 -6.32 -14.56 -14.27
C GLU A 76 -5.24 -13.70 -13.63
N ALA A 77 -4.99 -12.53 -14.23
CA ALA A 77 -4.05 -11.56 -13.70
C ALA A 77 -4.72 -10.68 -12.65
N GLY A 78 -3.92 -10.19 -11.72
CA GLY A 78 -4.35 -9.22 -10.74
C GLY A 78 -3.22 -8.28 -10.37
N ALA A 79 -3.57 -7.08 -9.94
CA ALA A 79 -2.60 -6.07 -9.53
C ALA A 79 -3.13 -5.31 -8.33
N ALA A 80 -2.21 -4.83 -7.51
CA ALA A 80 -2.51 -3.97 -6.39
C ALA A 80 -1.43 -2.90 -6.26
N GLY A 81 -1.79 -1.75 -5.74
CA GLY A 81 -0.85 -0.68 -5.62
C GLY A 81 -1.23 0.37 -4.59
N ILE A 82 -0.26 1.22 -4.32
CA ILE A 82 -0.42 2.36 -3.45
C ILE A 82 0.27 3.56 -4.09
N GLY A 83 -0.40 4.70 -4.05
CA GLY A 83 0.18 5.96 -4.48
C GLY A 83 0.19 6.94 -3.34
N TRP A 84 1.01 7.97 -3.45
CA TRP A 84 1.08 9.02 -2.46
C TRP A 84 1.39 10.36 -3.11
N ALA A 85 0.96 11.41 -2.42
CA ALA A 85 1.30 12.77 -2.78
C ALA A 85 1.67 13.52 -1.50
N ARG A 86 2.70 14.34 -1.56
CA ARG A 86 3.19 15.10 -0.40
C ARG A 86 3.25 16.57 -0.72
N SER A 87 2.92 17.38 0.29
CA SER A 87 2.98 18.83 0.19
C SER A 87 4.35 19.36 0.60
N GLU A 88 4.56 20.66 0.41
CA GLU A 88 5.79 21.35 0.84
C GLU A 88 6.10 21.15 2.32
N SER A 89 5.08 21.09 3.16
CA SER A 89 5.26 20.88 4.61
C SER A 89 5.57 19.43 4.97
N GLY A 90 5.49 18.50 4.02
CA GLY A 90 5.64 17.08 4.24
C GLY A 90 4.33 16.34 4.49
N ARG A 91 3.25 17.04 4.84
CA ARG A 91 1.92 16.40 4.98
C ARG A 91 1.52 15.81 3.65
N GLY A 92 0.91 14.65 3.69
CA GLY A 92 0.55 13.96 2.46
C GLY A 92 -0.63 13.04 2.61
N ILE A 93 -0.94 12.37 1.50
CA ILE A 93 -2.02 11.40 1.41
C ILE A 93 -1.52 10.15 0.69
N PHE A 94 -2.09 9.00 1.07
CA PHE A 94 -1.99 7.76 0.31
C PHE A 94 -3.30 7.50 -0.43
N TYR A 95 -3.21 6.73 -1.50
CA TYR A 95 -4.36 6.14 -2.17
C TYR A 95 -4.01 4.72 -2.59
N GLU A 96 -4.73 3.75 -2.08
CA GLU A 96 -4.60 2.35 -2.49
C GLU A 96 -5.62 2.03 -3.57
N ALA A 97 -5.26 1.08 -4.43
CA ALA A 97 -6.17 0.56 -5.45
C ALA A 97 -5.80 -0.87 -5.82
N ASP A 98 -6.75 -1.57 -6.38
CA ASP A 98 -6.54 -2.90 -6.94
C ASP A 98 -7.34 -3.04 -8.23
N GLY A 99 -7.02 -4.07 -9.00
CA GLY A 99 -7.69 -4.33 -10.26
C GLY A 99 -7.05 -5.48 -11.02
N GLU A 100 -7.46 -5.64 -12.25
CA GLU A 100 -7.04 -6.75 -13.10
C GLU A 100 -5.69 -6.56 -13.77
N SER A 101 -5.18 -5.32 -13.83
CA SER A 101 -3.89 -5.01 -14.44
C SER A 101 -3.21 -3.82 -13.79
N GLU A 102 -1.90 -3.73 -13.98
CA GLU A 102 -1.11 -2.57 -13.54
C GLU A 102 -1.66 -1.26 -14.12
N ALA A 103 -2.01 -1.25 -15.40
CA ALA A 103 -2.54 -0.03 -16.04
C ALA A 103 -3.82 0.46 -15.38
N VAL A 104 -4.75 -0.44 -15.08
CA VAL A 104 -6.01 -0.10 -14.39
C VAL A 104 -5.74 0.43 -12.99
N VAL A 105 -4.83 -0.21 -12.26
CA VAL A 105 -4.49 0.21 -10.89
C VAL A 105 -3.83 1.60 -10.89
N ARG A 106 -2.90 1.86 -11.81
CA ARG A 106 -2.24 3.17 -11.91
C ARG A 106 -3.26 4.27 -12.21
N GLU A 107 -4.20 4.04 -13.12
CA GLU A 107 -5.25 5.00 -13.43
C GLU A 107 -6.11 5.31 -12.20
N ARG A 108 -6.52 4.27 -11.47
CA ARG A 108 -7.31 4.42 -10.23
C ARG A 108 -6.56 5.21 -9.16
N ILE A 109 -5.26 4.96 -9.01
CA ILE A 109 -4.41 5.71 -8.07
C ILE A 109 -4.33 7.19 -8.49
N GLU A 110 -4.07 7.46 -9.75
CA GLU A 110 -3.97 8.83 -10.28
C GLU A 110 -5.27 9.60 -10.07
N ASP A 111 -6.40 8.99 -10.40
CA ASP A 111 -7.73 9.61 -10.20
C ASP A 111 -8.01 9.85 -8.73
N GLY A 112 -7.68 8.89 -7.87
CA GLY A 112 -7.87 9.01 -6.43
C GLY A 112 -6.99 10.11 -5.83
N LEU A 113 -5.72 10.17 -6.20
CA LEU A 113 -4.81 11.21 -5.73
C LEU A 113 -5.26 12.60 -6.20
N ALA A 114 -5.71 12.72 -7.44
CA ALA A 114 -6.23 13.98 -7.96
C ALA A 114 -7.45 14.47 -7.14
N ALA A 115 -8.39 13.58 -6.88
CA ALA A 115 -9.56 13.90 -6.06
C ALA A 115 -9.18 14.24 -4.62
N GLY A 116 -8.25 13.50 -4.04
CA GLY A 116 -7.78 13.74 -2.68
C GLY A 116 -7.04 15.06 -2.53
N LYS A 117 -6.25 15.43 -3.52
CA LYS A 117 -5.57 16.73 -3.53
C LYS A 117 -6.56 17.89 -3.62
N ASP A 118 -7.63 17.72 -4.37
CA ASP A 118 -8.67 18.77 -4.50
C ASP A 118 -9.42 19.05 -3.20
N LEU A 119 -9.42 18.12 -2.27
CA LEU A 119 -10.05 18.28 -0.96
C LEU A 119 -9.19 19.09 0.03
N ARG A 120 -7.96 19.39 -0.33
CA ARG A 120 -6.97 20.00 0.57
C ARG A 120 -6.32 21.19 -0.10
N ASP A 121 -6.15 22.27 0.62
CA ASP A 121 -5.47 23.47 0.12
C ASP A 121 -3.98 23.46 0.44
N TRP A 122 -3.36 22.30 0.27
CA TRP A 122 -1.92 22.12 0.46
C TRP A 122 -1.19 22.27 -0.87
N ALA A 123 0.02 22.81 -0.81
CA ALA A 123 0.87 22.90 -2.01
C ALA A 123 1.59 21.57 -2.24
N PHE A 124 0.99 20.69 -3.00
CA PHE A 124 1.56 19.38 -3.33
C PHE A 124 2.74 19.52 -4.28
N VAL A 125 3.86 18.92 -3.94
CA VAL A 125 5.12 19.03 -4.68
C VAL A 125 5.73 17.70 -5.07
N GLU A 126 5.21 16.58 -4.54
CA GLU A 126 5.71 15.23 -4.80
C GLU A 126 4.54 14.28 -5.00
N GLU A 127 4.66 13.41 -5.98
CA GLU A 127 3.68 12.34 -6.22
C GLU A 127 4.39 11.13 -6.81
N ASP A 128 4.08 9.95 -6.30
CA ASP A 128 4.64 8.69 -6.82
C ASP A 128 3.70 7.54 -6.50
N SER A 129 4.00 6.37 -7.03
CA SER A 129 3.21 5.16 -6.79
C SER A 129 4.05 3.91 -6.93
N LEU A 130 3.53 2.83 -6.38
CA LEU A 130 4.12 1.51 -6.45
C LEU A 130 3.01 0.50 -6.72
N VAL A 131 3.16 -0.27 -7.78
CA VAL A 131 2.17 -1.26 -8.23
C VAL A 131 2.85 -2.59 -8.47
N VAL A 132 2.22 -3.68 -8.03
CA VAL A 132 2.65 -5.04 -8.33
C VAL A 132 1.56 -5.77 -9.09
N GLU A 133 1.96 -6.61 -10.02
CA GLU A 133 1.07 -7.43 -10.85
C GLU A 133 1.53 -8.88 -10.83
N ALA A 134 0.60 -9.77 -10.70
CA ALA A 134 0.86 -11.20 -10.70
C ALA A 134 0.17 -11.90 -11.90
#